data_1a0ff8999ecb03f4fc79e8444b8b93ed
#
_entry.id   1a0ff8999ecb03f4fc79e8444b8b93ed
#
_cell.length_a   1.000
_cell.length_b   1.000
_cell.length_c   1.000
_cell.angle_alpha   90.00
_cell.angle_beta   90.00
_cell.angle_gamma   90.00
#
_symmetry.space_group_name_H-M   'P 1'
#
loop_
_entity.id
_entity.type
_entity.pdbx_description
1 polymer ?
#
loop_
_entity_poly.entity_id
_entity_poly.type
_entity_poly.pdbx_seq_one_letter_code
_entity_poly.pdbx_strand_id
1 'polypeptide(L)'
;LQNTYDAADKYGIAHEKLSTEQIKKRFPQFNVTGDEQGYYEPEAGYLRPEKCVEAQLELAKKYGATLNLNEQVLSYESDNNSVTVTTNKGTYLAAKLVISAGPWVNDFLPEYKDIFKIHRQVLYWFGIDSEENYQIYRDMPIFVWEFSNGRYDNFYGFPAIDGPSGGVKLATETYDSNTSPNDISRQITPEETQAVFDHYVKVQLPHLTSTCIK
;
A
#
# COMPACT_ATOMS: atom_id res chain seq x y z
N LEU A 1 -6.31 16.14 -8.95
CA LEU A 1 -5.65 17.26 -8.25
C LEU A 1 -6.64 18.32 -7.74
N GLN A 2 -7.59 18.87 -8.56
CA GLN A 2 -8.47 19.95 -8.10
C GLN A 2 -9.27 19.56 -6.84
N ASN A 3 -9.88 18.38 -6.83
CA ASN A 3 -10.62 17.88 -5.65
C ASN A 3 -9.73 17.76 -4.41
N THR A 4 -8.45 17.46 -4.59
CA THR A 4 -7.46 17.36 -3.49
C THR A 4 -7.17 18.75 -2.92
N TYR A 5 -6.97 19.76 -3.78
CA TYR A 5 -6.80 21.14 -3.35
C TYR A 5 -8.04 21.65 -2.60
N ASP A 6 -9.23 21.42 -3.16
CA ASP A 6 -10.49 21.87 -2.55
C ASP A 6 -10.71 21.22 -1.17
N ALA A 7 -10.33 19.95 -1.02
CA ALA A 7 -10.40 19.25 0.25
C ALA A 7 -9.40 19.83 1.26
N ALA A 8 -8.16 20.04 0.84
CA ALA A 8 -7.12 20.61 1.71
C ALA A 8 -7.50 22.01 2.20
N ASP A 9 -7.96 22.86 1.30
CA ASP A 9 -8.47 24.21 1.64
C ASP A 9 -9.64 24.15 2.62
N LYS A 10 -10.60 23.26 2.35
CA LYS A 10 -11.80 23.06 3.20
C LYS A 10 -11.46 22.64 4.63
N TYR A 11 -10.46 21.76 4.78
CA TYR A 11 -10.09 21.22 6.09
C TYR A 11 -8.87 21.87 6.72
N GLY A 12 -8.34 22.94 6.10
CA GLY A 12 -7.20 23.69 6.63
C GLY A 12 -5.89 22.90 6.65
N ILE A 13 -5.70 21.98 5.69
CA ILE A 13 -4.49 21.18 5.55
C ILE A 13 -3.41 22.03 4.89
N ALA A 14 -2.26 22.18 5.55
CA ALA A 14 -1.12 22.90 4.99
C ALA A 14 -0.60 22.18 3.75
N HIS A 15 -0.62 22.86 2.60
CA HIS A 15 -0.19 22.28 1.34
C HIS A 15 0.41 23.33 0.40
N GLU A 16 1.15 22.87 -0.58
CA GLU A 16 1.74 23.67 -1.64
C GLU A 16 1.30 23.17 -3.02
N LYS A 17 1.03 24.11 -3.94
CA LYS A 17 0.84 23.82 -5.36
C LYS A 17 2.16 24.03 -6.07
N LEU A 18 2.70 22.97 -6.68
CA LEU A 18 4.00 23.01 -7.33
C LEU A 18 3.86 22.95 -8.85
N SER A 19 4.54 23.88 -9.53
CA SER A 19 4.73 23.79 -10.99
C SER A 19 5.78 22.74 -11.34
N THR A 20 5.86 22.35 -12.60
CA THR A 20 6.90 21.46 -13.15
C THR A 20 8.30 21.93 -12.76
N GLU A 21 8.63 23.24 -12.90
CA GLU A 21 9.92 23.80 -12.56
C GLU A 21 10.21 23.70 -11.06
N GLN A 22 9.20 23.90 -10.23
CA GLN A 22 9.34 23.76 -8.78
C GLN A 22 9.57 22.30 -8.38
N ILE A 23 8.88 21.36 -9.01
CA ILE A 23 9.11 19.93 -8.81
C ILE A 23 10.55 19.56 -9.21
N LYS A 24 10.99 19.92 -10.42
CA LYS A 24 12.37 19.67 -10.91
C LYS A 24 13.44 20.18 -9.95
N LYS A 25 13.24 21.39 -9.45
CA LYS A 25 14.21 22.03 -8.56
C LYS A 25 14.24 21.38 -7.17
N ARG A 26 13.09 21.00 -6.62
CA ARG A 26 12.95 20.53 -5.24
C ARG A 26 13.16 19.03 -5.13
N PHE A 27 12.74 18.29 -6.15
CA PHE A 27 12.73 16.81 -6.18
C PHE A 27 13.41 16.29 -7.45
N PRO A 28 14.74 16.39 -7.56
CA PRO A 28 15.49 16.05 -8.78
C PRO A 28 15.42 14.55 -9.13
N GLN A 29 14.96 13.69 -8.24
CA GLN A 29 14.72 12.28 -8.51
C GLN A 29 13.50 12.04 -9.41
N PHE A 30 12.63 13.02 -9.60
CA PHE A 30 11.49 12.92 -10.50
C PHE A 30 11.81 13.57 -11.86
N ASN A 31 11.81 12.77 -12.90
CA ASN A 31 11.98 13.27 -14.26
C ASN A 31 10.64 13.76 -14.84
N VAL A 32 10.18 14.90 -14.37
CA VAL A 32 9.00 15.58 -14.94
C VAL A 32 9.40 16.28 -16.24
N THR A 33 8.62 16.08 -17.31
CA THR A 33 9.01 16.46 -18.67
C THR A 33 8.07 17.45 -19.35
N GLY A 34 6.86 17.59 -18.85
CA GLY A 34 5.79 18.36 -19.47
C GLY A 34 5.17 19.41 -18.56
N ASP A 35 3.90 19.34 -18.41
CA ASP A 35 3.04 20.25 -17.65
C ASP A 35 2.50 19.62 -16.35
N GLU A 36 3.26 18.68 -15.79
CA GLU A 36 2.93 18.06 -14.50
C GLU A 36 2.79 19.13 -13.42
N GLN A 37 1.82 18.93 -12.57
CA GLN A 37 1.57 19.75 -11.39
C GLN A 37 1.63 18.88 -10.14
N GLY A 38 2.18 19.44 -9.06
CA GLY A 38 2.29 18.76 -7.78
C GLY A 38 1.38 19.35 -6.72
N TYR A 39 0.74 18.45 -5.95
CA TYR A 39 0.20 18.75 -4.64
C TYR A 39 1.18 18.22 -3.60
N TYR A 40 1.64 19.07 -2.71
CA TYR A 40 2.63 18.69 -1.69
C TYR A 40 2.14 19.03 -0.30
N GLU A 41 2.13 18.05 0.59
CA GLU A 41 1.88 18.22 2.03
C GLU A 41 3.17 18.04 2.81
N PRO A 42 3.72 19.08 3.45
CA PRO A 42 4.97 18.98 4.19
C PRO A 42 4.87 18.08 5.44
N GLU A 43 3.67 17.92 5.99
CA GLU A 43 3.41 17.08 7.18
C GLU A 43 2.95 15.65 6.83
N ALA A 44 2.82 15.31 5.54
CA ALA A 44 2.56 13.95 5.13
C ALA A 44 3.79 13.06 5.37
N GLY A 45 3.57 11.75 5.45
CA GLY A 45 4.65 10.82 5.73
C GLY A 45 4.24 9.37 5.50
N TYR A 46 5.10 8.45 5.91
CA TYR A 46 4.86 7.03 5.84
C TYR A 46 4.93 6.38 7.22
N LEU A 47 4.31 5.23 7.33
CA LEU A 47 4.36 4.37 8.51
C LEU A 47 5.09 3.07 8.16
N ARG A 48 5.69 2.43 9.18
CA ARG A 48 6.15 1.05 9.09
C ARG A 48 5.01 0.14 9.59
N PRO A 49 4.23 -0.49 8.71
CA PRO A 49 2.97 -1.15 9.08
C PRO A 49 3.18 -2.27 10.10
N GLU A 50 4.28 -3.05 9.99
CA GLU A 50 4.60 -4.10 10.93
C GLU A 50 4.78 -3.56 12.35
N LYS A 51 5.49 -2.43 12.50
CA LYS A 51 5.68 -1.78 13.80
C LYS A 51 4.38 -1.21 14.37
N CYS A 52 3.54 -0.66 13.50
CA CYS A 52 2.24 -0.15 13.92
C CYS A 52 1.34 -1.29 14.44
N VAL A 53 1.28 -2.41 13.72
CA VAL A 53 0.50 -3.58 14.14
C VAL A 53 1.06 -4.16 15.44
N GLU A 54 2.39 -4.32 15.55
CA GLU A 54 3.05 -4.80 16.77
C GLU A 54 2.65 -3.94 17.99
N ALA A 55 2.77 -2.63 17.87
CA ALA A 55 2.41 -1.69 18.95
C ALA A 55 0.93 -1.77 19.33
N GLN A 56 0.03 -1.90 18.34
CA GLN A 56 -1.41 -2.06 18.60
C GLN A 56 -1.71 -3.37 19.32
N LEU A 57 -1.08 -4.48 18.94
CA LEU A 57 -1.25 -5.77 19.59
C LEU A 57 -0.70 -5.77 21.03
N GLU A 58 0.43 -5.12 21.27
CA GLU A 58 0.98 -4.94 22.62
C GLU A 58 0.04 -4.13 23.51
N LEU A 59 -0.51 -3.03 22.98
CA LEU A 59 -1.50 -2.22 23.71
C LEU A 59 -2.77 -3.01 23.99
N ALA A 60 -3.27 -3.77 23.03
CA ALA A 60 -4.45 -4.61 23.22
C ALA A 60 -4.24 -5.60 24.39
N LYS A 61 -3.09 -6.29 24.42
CA LYS A 61 -2.73 -7.19 25.54
C LYS A 61 -2.66 -6.43 26.86
N LYS A 62 -2.02 -5.26 26.88
CA LYS A 62 -1.92 -4.42 28.07
C LYS A 62 -3.30 -4.03 28.64
N TYR A 63 -4.30 -3.87 27.77
CA TYR A 63 -5.69 -3.59 28.15
C TYR A 63 -6.56 -4.84 28.34
N GLY A 64 -5.96 -6.03 28.43
CA GLY A 64 -6.64 -7.26 28.79
C GLY A 64 -7.17 -8.10 27.64
N ALA A 65 -6.81 -7.78 26.39
CA ALA A 65 -7.18 -8.61 25.26
C ALA A 65 -6.38 -9.93 25.25
N THR A 66 -7.05 -11.01 24.93
CA THR A 66 -6.42 -12.31 24.65
C THR A 66 -6.17 -12.42 23.15
N LEU A 67 -4.93 -12.72 22.75
CA LEU A 67 -4.55 -12.95 21.36
C LEU A 67 -4.28 -14.45 21.15
N ASN A 68 -5.13 -15.08 20.36
CA ASN A 68 -5.00 -16.49 19.97
C ASN A 68 -4.35 -16.55 18.57
N LEU A 69 -3.02 -16.63 18.54
CA LEU A 69 -2.27 -16.73 17.29
C LEU A 69 -2.24 -18.18 16.76
N ASN A 70 -2.09 -18.32 15.45
CA ASN A 70 -2.09 -19.62 14.77
C ASN A 70 -3.36 -20.44 15.08
N GLU A 71 -4.49 -19.75 15.13
CA GLU A 71 -5.79 -20.33 15.35
C GLU A 71 -6.74 -19.87 14.25
N GLN A 72 -7.25 -20.83 13.48
CA GLN A 72 -8.11 -20.56 12.34
C GLN A 72 -9.58 -20.58 12.80
N VAL A 73 -10.29 -19.51 12.52
CA VAL A 73 -11.75 -19.46 12.65
C VAL A 73 -12.36 -20.26 11.49
N LEU A 74 -13.24 -21.18 11.81
CA LEU A 74 -13.92 -22.06 10.85
C LEU A 74 -15.35 -21.59 10.55
N SER A 75 -16.09 -21.17 11.59
CA SER A 75 -17.46 -20.68 11.47
C SER A 75 -17.86 -19.83 12.65
N TYR A 76 -18.98 -19.16 12.52
CA TYR A 76 -19.67 -18.52 13.64
C TYR A 76 -21.18 -18.69 13.51
N GLU A 77 -21.85 -18.70 14.64
CA GLU A 77 -23.31 -18.69 14.75
C GLU A 77 -23.72 -17.60 15.74
N SER A 78 -24.77 -16.86 15.44
CA SER A 78 -25.27 -15.80 16.32
C SER A 78 -26.78 -15.93 16.57
N ASP A 79 -27.16 -15.60 17.78
CA ASP A 79 -28.54 -15.36 18.17
C ASP A 79 -28.72 -13.91 18.65
N ASN A 80 -29.86 -13.58 19.25
CA ASN A 80 -30.15 -12.22 19.72
C ASN A 80 -29.29 -11.78 20.93
N ASN A 81 -28.59 -12.70 21.60
CA ASN A 81 -27.93 -12.44 22.88
C ASN A 81 -26.44 -12.72 22.84
N SER A 82 -26.00 -13.61 21.93
CA SER A 82 -24.64 -14.10 21.92
C SER A 82 -24.15 -14.51 20.52
N VAL A 83 -22.86 -14.67 20.37
CA VAL A 83 -22.24 -15.27 19.20
C VAL A 83 -21.29 -16.38 19.66
N THR A 84 -21.36 -17.51 18.97
CA THR A 84 -20.46 -18.65 19.14
C THR A 84 -19.52 -18.70 17.96
N VAL A 85 -18.20 -18.68 18.23
CA VAL A 85 -17.15 -18.79 17.23
C VAL A 85 -16.47 -20.13 17.35
N THR A 86 -16.42 -20.90 16.27
CA THR A 86 -15.75 -22.21 16.22
C THR A 86 -14.42 -22.06 15.47
N THR A 87 -13.37 -22.59 16.10
CA THR A 87 -12.01 -22.58 15.53
C THR A 87 -11.46 -24.00 15.42
N ASN A 88 -10.29 -24.14 14.82
CA ASN A 88 -9.57 -25.43 14.80
C ASN A 88 -9.00 -25.87 16.15
N LYS A 89 -9.14 -25.05 17.20
CA LYS A 89 -8.66 -25.34 18.57
C LYS A 89 -9.74 -25.36 19.63
N GLY A 90 -10.91 -24.81 19.35
CA GLY A 90 -11.99 -24.77 20.33
C GLY A 90 -13.17 -23.89 19.93
N THR A 91 -14.03 -23.64 20.89
CA THR A 91 -15.25 -22.84 20.71
C THR A 91 -15.24 -21.70 21.73
N TYR A 92 -15.62 -20.51 21.27
CA TYR A 92 -15.69 -19.28 22.07
C TYR A 92 -17.08 -18.71 22.06
N LEU A 93 -17.56 -18.29 23.20
CA LEU A 93 -18.83 -17.58 23.36
C LEU A 93 -18.58 -16.11 23.70
N ALA A 94 -19.20 -15.21 22.96
CA ALA A 94 -19.08 -13.78 23.19
C ALA A 94 -20.44 -13.06 23.03
N ALA A 95 -20.55 -11.85 23.57
CA ALA A 95 -21.71 -11.01 23.38
C ALA A 95 -21.75 -10.35 21.99
N LYS A 96 -20.60 -10.12 21.38
CA LYS A 96 -20.47 -9.46 20.06
C LYS A 96 -19.27 -10.01 19.31
N LEU A 97 -19.37 -10.01 17.98
CA LEU A 97 -18.30 -10.38 17.05
C LEU A 97 -18.00 -9.22 16.11
N VAL A 98 -16.70 -8.97 15.88
CA VAL A 98 -16.21 -8.10 14.80
C VAL A 98 -15.43 -8.97 13.83
N ILE A 99 -15.83 -8.96 12.57
CA ILE A 99 -15.15 -9.72 11.50
C ILE A 99 -14.22 -8.77 10.75
N SER A 100 -12.90 -8.96 10.93
CA SER A 100 -11.82 -8.21 10.26
C SER A 100 -10.95 -9.17 9.46
N ALA A 101 -11.57 -10.08 8.70
CA ALA A 101 -10.92 -11.21 8.04
C ALA A 101 -10.14 -10.84 6.77
N GLY A 102 -10.02 -9.53 6.43
CA GLY A 102 -9.31 -9.08 5.24
C GLY A 102 -9.83 -9.78 3.97
N PRO A 103 -8.95 -10.34 3.12
CA PRO A 103 -9.37 -10.98 1.89
C PRO A 103 -10.17 -12.29 2.08
N TRP A 104 -10.23 -12.85 3.29
CA TRP A 104 -11.06 -14.01 3.62
C TRP A 104 -12.50 -13.64 4.05
N VAL A 105 -12.87 -12.35 3.95
CA VAL A 105 -14.22 -11.89 4.36
C VAL A 105 -15.36 -12.64 3.65
N ASN A 106 -15.16 -13.04 2.40
CA ASN A 106 -16.16 -13.79 1.64
C ASN A 106 -16.43 -15.20 2.17
N ASP A 107 -15.51 -15.77 2.95
CA ASP A 107 -15.70 -17.08 3.59
C ASP A 107 -16.70 -16.96 4.77
N PHE A 108 -16.82 -15.78 5.37
CA PHE A 108 -17.69 -15.50 6.50
C PHE A 108 -18.98 -14.76 6.12
N LEU A 109 -18.96 -14.03 5.02
CA LEU A 109 -20.07 -13.20 4.52
C LEU A 109 -20.31 -13.49 3.02
N PRO A 110 -20.69 -14.72 2.65
CA PRO A 110 -20.82 -15.14 1.26
C PRO A 110 -21.89 -14.35 0.47
N GLU A 111 -22.88 -13.80 1.15
CA GLU A 111 -23.91 -12.94 0.56
C GLU A 111 -23.35 -11.63 -0.03
N TYR A 112 -22.15 -11.19 0.39
CA TYR A 112 -21.49 -9.99 -0.09
C TYR A 112 -20.38 -10.26 -1.12
N LYS A 113 -20.20 -11.50 -1.59
CA LYS A 113 -19.15 -11.89 -2.55
C LYS A 113 -19.16 -11.08 -3.86
N ASP A 114 -20.30 -10.54 -4.24
CA ASP A 114 -20.43 -9.71 -5.44
C ASP A 114 -20.02 -8.26 -5.19
N ILE A 115 -19.91 -7.85 -3.93
CA ILE A 115 -19.45 -6.54 -3.49
C ILE A 115 -17.96 -6.57 -3.16
N PHE A 116 -17.51 -7.55 -2.38
CA PHE A 116 -16.12 -7.69 -1.98
C PHE A 116 -15.33 -8.43 -3.06
N LYS A 117 -14.56 -7.68 -3.85
CA LYS A 117 -13.67 -8.23 -4.86
C LYS A 117 -12.23 -8.20 -4.37
N ILE A 118 -11.53 -9.31 -4.55
CA ILE A 118 -10.14 -9.46 -4.13
C ILE A 118 -9.25 -9.35 -5.36
N HIS A 119 -8.32 -8.40 -5.33
CA HIS A 119 -7.35 -8.17 -6.39
C HIS A 119 -5.93 -8.40 -5.89
N ARG A 120 -5.09 -8.99 -6.72
CA ARG A 120 -3.66 -9.12 -6.44
C ARG A 120 -2.99 -7.77 -6.65
N GLN A 121 -2.31 -7.26 -5.62
CA GLN A 121 -1.48 -6.08 -5.71
C GLN A 121 -0.02 -6.49 -5.50
N VAL A 122 0.88 -5.93 -6.30
CA VAL A 122 2.31 -6.25 -6.24
C VAL A 122 3.10 -5.04 -5.79
N LEU A 123 4.03 -5.26 -4.89
CA LEU A 123 4.99 -4.28 -4.43
C LEU A 123 6.37 -4.66 -4.95
N TYR A 124 7.11 -3.68 -5.46
CA TYR A 124 8.44 -3.84 -6.03
C TYR A 124 9.44 -2.98 -5.27
N TRP A 125 10.66 -3.47 -5.10
CA TRP A 125 11.79 -2.70 -4.58
C TRP A 125 12.88 -2.65 -5.64
N PHE A 126 12.95 -1.58 -6.41
CA PHE A 126 13.94 -1.41 -7.46
C PHE A 126 15.26 -0.92 -6.91
N GLY A 127 16.36 -1.51 -7.39
CA GLY A 127 17.71 -1.13 -7.00
C GLY A 127 18.07 0.27 -7.48
N ILE A 128 19.06 0.88 -6.83
CA ILE A 128 19.64 2.17 -7.18
C ILE A 128 21.03 1.93 -7.75
N ASP A 129 21.41 2.64 -8.83
CA ASP A 129 22.63 2.38 -9.60
C ASP A 129 23.93 2.77 -8.88
N SER A 130 23.87 3.68 -7.90
CA SER A 130 25.06 4.15 -7.17
C SER A 130 24.75 4.65 -5.76
N GLU A 131 25.77 4.72 -4.91
CA GLU A 131 25.69 5.29 -3.57
C GLU A 131 25.36 6.80 -3.60
N GLU A 132 25.87 7.52 -4.60
CA GLU A 132 25.56 8.94 -4.78
C GLU A 132 24.07 9.15 -5.04
N ASN A 133 23.48 8.36 -5.94
CA ASN A 133 22.06 8.43 -6.25
C ASN A 133 21.18 7.92 -5.12
N TYR A 134 21.69 7.05 -4.25
CA TYR A 134 20.96 6.65 -3.03
C TYR A 134 20.59 7.86 -2.16
N GLN A 135 21.46 8.84 -2.00
CA GLN A 135 21.16 10.01 -1.17
C GLN A 135 19.92 10.77 -1.68
N ILE A 136 19.77 10.85 -3.01
CA ILE A 136 18.62 11.51 -3.64
C ILE A 136 17.32 10.75 -3.34
N TYR A 137 17.36 9.41 -3.45
CA TYR A 137 16.19 8.55 -3.20
C TYR A 137 15.89 8.33 -1.72
N ARG A 138 16.88 8.44 -0.84
CA ARG A 138 16.68 8.41 0.60
C ARG A 138 15.81 9.58 1.07
N ASP A 139 16.04 10.75 0.53
CA ASP A 139 15.39 12.01 0.92
C ASP A 139 14.16 12.33 0.04
N MET A 140 13.76 11.40 -0.81
CA MET A 140 12.57 11.49 -1.65
C MET A 140 11.29 11.54 -0.80
N PRO A 141 10.30 12.38 -1.14
CA PRO A 141 8.98 12.28 -0.51
C PRO A 141 8.28 10.97 -0.90
N ILE A 142 7.29 10.56 -0.12
CA ILE A 142 6.29 9.64 -0.65
C ILE A 142 5.54 10.33 -1.78
N PHE A 143 5.12 9.59 -2.79
CA PHE A 143 4.42 10.18 -3.92
C PHE A 143 3.37 9.24 -4.51
N VAL A 144 2.39 9.83 -5.17
CA VAL A 144 1.51 9.19 -6.13
C VAL A 144 1.64 9.98 -7.43
N TRP A 145 1.93 9.29 -8.53
CA TRP A 145 2.00 9.88 -9.87
C TRP A 145 0.88 9.32 -10.72
N GLU A 146 -0.05 10.20 -11.07
CA GLU A 146 -1.18 9.87 -11.94
C GLU A 146 -0.89 10.32 -13.37
N PHE A 147 -1.08 9.42 -14.34
CA PHE A 147 -1.03 9.72 -15.76
C PHE A 147 -2.45 10.02 -16.28
N SER A 148 -2.54 10.87 -17.28
CA SER A 148 -3.84 11.23 -17.88
C SER A 148 -4.40 10.18 -18.85
N ASN A 149 -3.74 9.02 -18.97
CA ASN A 149 -4.01 8.02 -20.02
C ASN A 149 -5.15 7.06 -19.69
N GLY A 150 -5.71 7.11 -18.50
CA GLY A 150 -6.80 6.22 -18.13
C GLY A 150 -7.07 6.15 -16.63
N ARG A 151 -8.18 5.52 -16.28
CA ARG A 151 -8.50 5.25 -14.90
C ARG A 151 -7.53 4.19 -14.36
N TYR A 152 -6.89 4.46 -13.22
CA TYR A 152 -5.88 3.61 -12.58
C TYR A 152 -4.51 3.54 -13.28
N ASP A 153 -4.23 4.41 -14.26
CA ASP A 153 -2.87 4.55 -14.78
C ASP A 153 -2.07 5.46 -13.84
N ASN A 154 -1.57 4.85 -12.78
CA ASN A 154 -0.79 5.50 -11.74
C ASN A 154 0.25 4.55 -11.16
N PHE A 155 1.26 5.14 -10.55
CA PHE A 155 2.17 4.43 -9.64
C PHE A 155 2.49 5.30 -8.43
N TYR A 156 2.87 4.66 -7.36
CA TYR A 156 3.24 5.35 -6.13
C TYR A 156 4.50 4.76 -5.53
N GLY A 157 5.18 5.56 -4.71
CA GLY A 157 6.45 5.13 -4.15
C GLY A 157 6.81 5.75 -2.83
N PHE A 158 7.83 5.13 -2.24
CA PHE A 158 8.38 5.46 -0.94
C PHE A 158 9.88 5.64 -1.04
N PRO A 159 10.48 6.52 -0.21
CA PRO A 159 11.93 6.72 -0.18
C PRO A 159 12.69 5.41 0.14
N ALA A 160 13.97 5.40 -0.19
CA ALA A 160 14.86 4.27 0.08
C ALA A 160 15.25 4.20 1.57
N ILE A 161 14.31 3.79 2.41
CA ILE A 161 14.39 3.83 3.89
C ILE A 161 15.18 2.69 4.52
N ASP A 162 15.50 1.65 3.75
CA ASP A 162 16.18 0.43 4.23
C ASP A 162 17.66 0.37 3.84
N GLY A 163 18.25 1.54 3.55
CA GLY A 163 19.67 1.67 3.16
C GLY A 163 19.93 1.52 1.66
N PRO A 164 21.18 1.66 1.20
CA PRO A 164 21.54 1.66 -0.21
C PRO A 164 21.16 0.38 -0.96
N SER A 165 21.19 -0.76 -0.29
CA SER A 165 20.80 -2.05 -0.84
C SER A 165 19.33 -2.40 -0.64
N GLY A 166 18.54 -1.54 0.02
CA GLY A 166 17.13 -1.78 0.32
C GLY A 166 16.18 -1.47 -0.84
N GLY A 167 16.63 -0.66 -1.79
CA GLY A 167 15.87 -0.23 -2.96
C GLY A 167 14.76 0.79 -2.67
N VAL A 168 14.16 1.27 -3.74
CA VAL A 168 13.00 2.16 -3.73
C VAL A 168 11.74 1.32 -3.87
N LYS A 169 10.85 1.40 -2.89
CA LYS A 169 9.57 0.69 -2.92
C LYS A 169 8.59 1.40 -3.85
N LEU A 170 8.07 0.68 -4.81
CA LEU A 170 7.08 1.17 -5.77
C LEU A 170 5.93 0.18 -5.91
N ALA A 171 4.77 0.68 -6.29
CA ALA A 171 3.63 -0.14 -6.66
C ALA A 171 2.71 0.58 -7.64
N THR A 172 1.89 -0.21 -8.32
CA THR A 172 0.79 0.25 -9.18
C THR A 172 -0.52 -0.29 -8.63
N GLU A 173 -1.62 0.21 -9.09
CA GLU A 173 -2.94 -0.34 -8.78
C GLU A 173 -3.43 -1.20 -9.94
N THR A 174 -3.80 -2.45 -9.67
CA THR A 174 -4.32 -3.39 -10.67
C THR A 174 -5.67 -3.95 -10.23
N TYR A 175 -6.67 -3.84 -11.10
CA TYR A 175 -8.04 -4.29 -10.85
C TYR A 175 -8.58 -5.18 -11.98
N ASP A 176 -7.72 -5.67 -12.87
CA ASP A 176 -8.10 -6.36 -14.09
C ASP A 176 -8.63 -7.79 -13.85
N SER A 177 -8.23 -8.40 -12.76
CA SER A 177 -8.63 -9.76 -12.42
C SER A 177 -8.97 -9.92 -10.94
N ASN A 178 -10.02 -10.71 -10.69
CA ASN A 178 -10.34 -11.15 -9.34
C ASN A 178 -9.56 -12.42 -9.00
N THR A 179 -9.23 -12.56 -7.72
CA THR A 179 -8.58 -13.76 -7.18
C THR A 179 -9.21 -14.14 -5.84
N SER A 180 -8.72 -15.19 -5.22
CA SER A 180 -8.99 -15.49 -3.81
C SER A 180 -7.69 -15.49 -3.01
N PRO A 181 -7.74 -15.31 -1.69
CA PRO A 181 -6.54 -15.33 -0.86
C PRO A 181 -5.82 -16.69 -0.86
N ASN A 182 -6.53 -17.77 -1.23
CA ASN A 182 -6.00 -19.12 -1.29
C ASN A 182 -5.39 -19.46 -2.66
N ASP A 183 -5.83 -18.79 -3.73
CA ASP A 183 -5.42 -19.06 -5.13
C ASP A 183 -4.42 -18.03 -5.67
N ILE A 184 -4.19 -16.93 -4.93
CA ILE A 184 -3.32 -15.84 -5.35
C ILE A 184 -1.88 -16.32 -5.56
N SER A 185 -1.30 -16.06 -6.73
CA SER A 185 0.14 -16.21 -6.93
C SER A 185 0.90 -15.16 -6.12
N ARG A 186 1.78 -15.61 -5.25
CA ARG A 186 2.71 -14.76 -4.48
C ARG A 186 4.08 -14.63 -5.14
N GLN A 187 4.27 -15.32 -6.26
CA GLN A 187 5.49 -15.19 -7.05
C GLN A 187 5.31 -14.07 -8.06
N ILE A 188 6.33 -13.25 -8.19
CA ILE A 188 6.43 -12.18 -9.20
C ILE A 188 7.34 -12.70 -10.30
N THR A 189 6.93 -12.57 -11.55
CA THR A 189 7.75 -13.00 -12.67
C THR A 189 8.72 -11.90 -13.12
N PRO A 190 9.83 -12.26 -13.78
CA PRO A 190 10.74 -11.28 -14.37
C PRO A 190 10.02 -10.38 -15.39
N GLU A 191 9.06 -10.92 -16.14
CA GLU A 191 8.27 -10.20 -17.14
C GLU A 191 7.36 -9.15 -16.48
N GLU A 192 6.69 -9.49 -15.38
CA GLU A 192 5.89 -8.53 -14.59
C GLU A 192 6.77 -7.39 -14.08
N THR A 193 7.94 -7.70 -13.53
CA THR A 193 8.91 -6.71 -13.02
C THR A 193 9.40 -5.80 -14.13
N GLN A 194 9.80 -6.38 -15.29
CA GLN A 194 10.29 -5.62 -16.43
C GLN A 194 9.21 -4.71 -17.02
N ALA A 195 7.97 -5.19 -17.12
CA ALA A 195 6.86 -4.40 -17.63
C ALA A 195 6.59 -3.15 -16.76
N VAL A 196 6.59 -3.31 -15.43
CA VAL A 196 6.42 -2.18 -14.51
C VAL A 196 7.62 -1.22 -14.59
N PHE A 197 8.84 -1.74 -14.68
CA PHE A 197 10.04 -0.93 -14.83
C PHE A 197 10.00 -0.10 -16.11
N ASP A 198 9.71 -0.71 -17.26
CA ASP A 198 9.71 -0.03 -18.55
C ASP A 198 8.59 1.01 -18.67
N HIS A 199 7.43 0.73 -18.08
CA HIS A 199 6.25 1.61 -18.19
C HIS A 199 6.29 2.79 -17.23
N TYR A 200 6.65 2.56 -15.96
CA TYR A 200 6.52 3.58 -14.90
C TYR A 200 7.86 4.12 -14.41
N VAL A 201 8.90 3.27 -14.33
CA VAL A 201 10.10 3.61 -13.56
C VAL A 201 11.18 4.25 -14.42
N LYS A 202 11.51 3.61 -15.53
CA LYS A 202 12.66 3.92 -16.40
C LYS A 202 12.74 5.38 -16.84
N VAL A 203 11.61 6.00 -17.10
CA VAL A 203 11.54 7.39 -17.56
C VAL A 203 11.36 8.35 -16.39
N GLN A 204 10.47 8.03 -15.46
CA GLN A 204 10.06 8.93 -14.38
C GLN A 204 11.04 8.99 -13.21
N LEU A 205 11.78 7.91 -12.96
CA LEU A 205 12.71 7.77 -11.84
C LEU A 205 14.11 7.35 -12.34
N PRO A 206 14.88 8.29 -12.90
CA PRO A 206 16.23 8.00 -13.38
C PRO A 206 17.10 7.46 -12.23
N HIS A 207 18.13 6.67 -12.58
CA HIS A 207 19.03 6.01 -11.63
C HIS A 207 18.46 4.82 -10.85
N LEU A 208 17.20 4.45 -11.06
CA LEU A 208 16.73 3.14 -10.66
C LEU A 208 17.10 2.10 -11.72
N THR A 209 17.43 0.91 -11.28
CA THR A 209 17.75 -0.23 -12.14
C THR A 209 16.56 -1.17 -12.26
N SER A 210 16.51 -1.96 -13.34
CA SER A 210 15.48 -3.00 -13.51
C SER A 210 15.63 -4.18 -12.54
N THR A 211 16.66 -4.18 -11.70
CA THR A 211 16.85 -5.20 -10.68
C THR A 211 15.84 -5.00 -9.54
N CYS A 212 14.90 -5.92 -9.41
CA CYS A 212 13.98 -5.97 -8.28
C CYS A 212 14.65 -6.73 -7.13
N ILE A 213 14.77 -6.07 -5.98
CA ILE A 213 15.44 -6.62 -4.79
C ILE A 213 14.49 -7.49 -3.98
N LYS A 214 13.19 -7.12 -3.97
CA LYS A 214 12.10 -7.80 -3.27
C LYS A 214 10.85 -7.75 -4.11
#